data_37f2b5d3f89f9c279332761a5c66192c
#
_entry.id   37f2b5d3f89f9c279332761a5c66192c
#
_cell.length_a   1.000
_cell.length_b   1.000
_cell.length_c   1.000
_cell.angle_alpha   90.00
_cell.angle_beta   90.00
_cell.angle_gamma   90.00
#
_symmetry.space_group_name_H-M   'P 1'
#
loop_
_entity.id
_entity.type
_entity.pdbx_description
1 polymer ?
#
loop_
_entity_poly.entity_id
_entity_poly.type
_entity_poly.pdbx_seq_one_letter_code
_entity_poly.pdbx_strand_id
1 'polypeptide(L)'
;MKILRCFLVLAALISFAVAADIDVSGKWSGSFNATGQNGEIKETTAVMLLKQSGTDISGTVGPSDDAQFAIQKGKIEGDKITLEADHDGHTIRFDLVLADNRISGDVSMSVEGQTAKAKIDVTRAK
;
A
#
# COMPACT_ATOMS: atom_id res chain seq x y z
N MET A 1 -28.22 33.25 24.17
CA MET A 1 -27.74 33.03 24.20
C MET A 1 -27.44 32.14 24.12
N LYS A 2 -27.55 31.95 24.00
CA LYS A 2 -27.03 31.29 23.96
C LYS A 2 -26.80 30.51 23.19
N ILE A 3 -26.92 30.56 22.76
CA ILE A 3 -26.61 30.03 22.08
C ILE A 3 -25.85 29.63 21.51
N LEU A 4 -25.61 29.70 21.37
CA LEU A 4 -24.79 29.50 20.87
C LEU A 4 -24.13 28.62 20.84
N ARG A 5 -24.17 28.46 20.99
CA ARG A 5 -23.44 27.84 21.01
C ARG A 5 -23.33 26.67 20.58
N CYS A 6 -23.71 26.38 20.48
CA CYS A 6 -23.50 25.47 20.02
C CYS A 6 -22.99 25.05 19.04
N PHE A 7 -23.00 25.56 18.83
CA PHE A 7 -22.44 25.40 18.02
C PHE A 7 -21.56 24.84 17.76
N LEU A 8 -21.42 24.74 17.89
CA LEU A 8 -20.49 24.41 17.66
C LEU A 8 -20.22 23.22 17.51
N VAL A 9 -20.46 23.05 17.66
CA VAL A 9 -20.15 22.19 17.57
C VAL A 9 -20.06 21.40 16.78
N LEU A 10 -20.32 21.59 16.61
CA LEU A 10 -20.11 21.11 16.02
C LEU A 10 -19.57 20.72 15.30
N ALA A 11 -19.78 20.94 15.20
CA ALA A 11 -19.24 20.85 14.25
C ALA A 11 -18.30 20.13 14.09
N ALA A 12 -18.08 20.08 14.46
CA ALA A 12 -17.06 19.54 14.37
C ALA A 12 -17.10 18.18 14.10
N LEU A 13 -17.51 18.07 14.19
CA LEU A 13 -17.33 17.15 13.81
C LEU A 13 -17.48 16.54 12.86
N ILE A 14 -17.75 16.82 12.67
CA ILE A 14 -17.88 16.50 11.75
C ILE A 14 -17.16 15.99 10.98
N SER A 15 -16.91 16.09 10.81
CA SER A 15 -16.31 15.93 10.03
C SER A 15 -15.43 15.13 9.92
N PHE A 16 -15.08 15.07 10.19
CA PHE A 16 -14.25 14.50 10.01
C PHE A 16 -14.21 13.27 9.96
N ALA A 17 -14.42 12.79 10.41
CA ALA A 17 -14.46 11.41 10.47
C ALA A 17 -14.56 10.75 9.16
N VAL A 18 -15.15 11.42 8.33
CA VAL A 18 -15.40 10.93 7.04
C VAL A 18 -14.15 10.60 6.29
N ALA A 19 -13.20 11.46 6.43
CA ALA A 19 -12.01 11.31 5.67
C ALA A 19 -11.25 10.07 6.05
N ALA A 20 -11.50 9.56 7.22
CA ALA A 20 -10.72 8.45 7.70
C ALA A 20 -11.21 7.11 7.21
N ASP A 21 -12.19 7.09 6.34
CA ASP A 21 -12.83 5.83 6.03
C ASP A 21 -12.22 5.05 4.89
N ILE A 22 -11.05 5.44 4.45
CA ILE A 22 -10.39 4.65 3.44
C ILE A 22 -9.88 3.36 4.07
N ASP A 23 -10.29 2.24 3.54
CA ASP A 23 -9.90 0.94 4.03
C ASP A 23 -9.36 0.13 2.86
N VAL A 24 -8.08 -0.21 2.95
CA VAL A 24 -7.44 -0.97 1.89
C VAL A 24 -7.50 -2.47 2.11
N SER A 25 -8.25 -2.92 3.11
CA SER A 25 -8.39 -4.35 3.34
C SER A 25 -9.01 -5.03 2.13
N GLY A 26 -8.46 -6.17 1.73
CA GLY A 26 -8.98 -6.93 0.63
C GLY A 26 -7.87 -7.37 -0.30
N LYS A 27 -8.28 -7.85 -1.46
CA LYS A 27 -7.35 -8.36 -2.47
C LYS A 27 -7.16 -7.32 -3.56
N TRP A 28 -5.90 -7.11 -3.91
CA TRP A 28 -5.52 -6.18 -4.98
C TRP A 28 -4.68 -6.95 -5.98
N SER A 29 -4.89 -6.70 -7.25
CA SER A 29 -4.10 -7.37 -8.28
C SER A 29 -3.82 -6.43 -9.44
N GLY A 30 -2.74 -6.68 -10.14
CA GLY A 30 -2.35 -5.85 -11.26
C GLY A 30 -0.99 -6.26 -11.79
N SER A 31 -0.16 -5.28 -12.11
CA SER A 31 1.11 -5.52 -12.77
C SER A 31 2.28 -5.08 -11.92
N PHE A 32 3.41 -5.69 -12.18
CA PHE A 32 4.67 -5.42 -11.51
C PHE A 32 5.74 -5.39 -12.59
N ASN A 33 6.38 -4.25 -12.75
CA ASN A 33 7.38 -4.05 -13.79
C ASN A 33 8.74 -3.85 -13.14
N ALA A 34 9.60 -4.83 -13.28
CA ALA A 34 10.94 -4.77 -12.72
C ALA A 34 11.94 -4.34 -13.78
N THR A 35 12.87 -3.48 -13.41
CA THR A 35 13.92 -3.04 -14.30
C THR A 35 15.19 -3.80 -13.94
N GLY A 36 15.72 -4.55 -14.88
CA GLY A 36 16.96 -5.29 -14.68
C GLY A 36 18.17 -4.39 -14.79
N GLN A 37 19.32 -4.96 -14.51
CA GLN A 37 20.58 -4.23 -14.49
C GLN A 37 20.98 -3.67 -15.84
N ASN A 38 20.57 -4.33 -16.90
CA ASN A 38 20.89 -3.86 -18.25
C ASN A 38 19.77 -3.04 -18.87
N GLY A 39 18.83 -2.57 -18.06
CA GLY A 39 17.75 -1.73 -18.55
C GLY A 39 16.56 -2.48 -19.11
N GLU A 40 16.60 -3.80 -19.11
CA GLU A 40 15.46 -4.60 -19.54
C GLU A 40 14.32 -4.45 -18.55
N ILE A 41 13.10 -4.43 -19.08
CA ILE A 41 11.91 -4.36 -18.25
C ILE A 41 11.21 -5.71 -18.30
N LYS A 42 10.97 -6.28 -17.14
CA LYS A 42 10.27 -7.55 -17.03
C LYS A 42 8.93 -7.30 -16.35
N GLU A 43 7.87 -7.64 -17.03
CA GLU A 43 6.53 -7.44 -16.49
C GLU A 43 5.98 -8.75 -15.95
N THR A 44 5.46 -8.72 -14.74
CA THR A 44 4.78 -9.86 -14.16
C THR A 44 3.52 -9.37 -13.50
N THR A 45 2.77 -10.29 -12.90
CA THR A 45 1.58 -9.93 -12.14
C THR A 45 1.97 -9.63 -10.70
N ALA A 46 1.10 -8.91 -10.01
CA ALA A 46 1.26 -8.64 -8.59
C ALA A 46 -0.07 -8.87 -7.91
N VAL A 47 -0.03 -9.49 -6.75
CA VAL A 47 -1.22 -9.74 -5.94
C VAL A 47 -0.90 -9.32 -4.51
N MET A 48 -1.77 -8.52 -3.93
CA MET A 48 -1.62 -8.08 -2.56
C MET A 48 -2.88 -8.45 -1.79
N LEU A 49 -2.69 -9.07 -0.64
CA LEU A 49 -3.78 -9.37 0.28
C LEU A 49 -3.54 -8.52 1.50
N LEU A 50 -4.32 -7.45 1.65
CA LEU A 50 -4.07 -6.45 2.66
C LEU A 50 -5.13 -6.46 3.74
N LYS A 51 -4.70 -6.09 4.93
CA LYS A 51 -5.56 -5.95 6.08
C LYS A 51 -5.15 -4.66 6.79
N GLN A 52 -6.12 -3.80 7.01
CA GLN A 52 -5.84 -2.52 7.65
C GLN A 52 -6.48 -2.48 9.03
N SER A 53 -5.70 -2.00 10.00
CA SER A 53 -6.18 -1.78 11.35
C SER A 53 -5.66 -0.42 11.79
N GLY A 54 -6.54 0.58 11.78
CA GLY A 54 -6.10 1.95 12.03
C GLY A 54 -5.15 2.41 10.94
N THR A 55 -3.92 2.70 11.29
CA THR A 55 -2.91 3.07 10.30
C THR A 55 -1.95 1.92 9.98
N ASP A 56 -2.18 0.77 10.59
CA ASP A 56 -1.31 -0.39 10.36
C ASP A 56 -1.84 -1.25 9.24
N ILE A 57 -0.95 -1.70 8.38
CA ILE A 57 -1.29 -2.59 7.29
C ILE A 57 -0.51 -3.87 7.45
N SER A 58 -1.21 -4.99 7.33
CA SER A 58 -0.59 -6.30 7.37
C SER A 58 -1.11 -7.12 6.20
N GLY A 59 -0.62 -8.32 6.06
CA GLY A 59 -1.03 -9.21 5.01
C GLY A 59 0.15 -9.74 4.23
N THR A 60 -0.08 -9.98 2.94
CA THR A 60 0.95 -10.57 2.08
C THR A 60 0.96 -9.89 0.72
N VAL A 61 2.09 -10.01 0.04
CA VAL A 61 2.26 -9.53 -1.33
C VAL A 61 3.07 -10.57 -2.10
N GLY A 62 2.84 -10.64 -3.39
CA GLY A 62 3.60 -11.56 -4.21
C GLY A 62 3.17 -11.55 -5.66
N PRO A 63 3.83 -12.34 -6.50
CA PRO A 63 3.51 -12.37 -7.93
C PRO A 63 2.26 -13.17 -8.27
N SER A 64 1.78 -14.01 -7.35
CA SER A 64 0.57 -14.79 -7.59
C SER A 64 -0.04 -15.19 -6.26
N ASP A 65 -1.23 -15.74 -6.30
CA ASP A 65 -1.92 -16.20 -5.10
C ASP A 65 -1.13 -17.28 -4.36
N ASP A 66 -0.34 -18.05 -5.10
CA ASP A 66 0.41 -19.17 -4.54
C ASP A 66 1.80 -18.76 -4.07
N ALA A 67 2.24 -17.58 -4.42
CA ALA A 67 3.57 -17.10 -4.07
C ALA A 67 3.44 -15.77 -3.37
N GLN A 68 3.25 -15.82 -2.06
CA GLN A 68 3.01 -14.64 -1.24
C GLN A 68 4.06 -14.53 -0.14
N PHE A 69 4.50 -13.32 0.11
CA PHE A 69 5.49 -13.04 1.15
C PHE A 69 4.82 -12.19 2.22
N ALA A 70 5.11 -12.48 3.48
CA ALA A 70 4.49 -11.75 4.59
C ALA A 70 4.98 -10.31 4.62
N ILE A 71 4.05 -9.40 4.86
CA ILE A 71 4.39 -8.00 5.10
C ILE A 71 4.86 -7.89 6.55
N GLN A 72 6.09 -7.43 6.74
CA GLN A 72 6.67 -7.30 8.07
C GLN A 72 6.28 -6.00 8.72
N LYS A 73 6.17 -4.94 7.94
CA LYS A 73 5.74 -3.65 8.41
C LYS A 73 4.90 -2.98 7.34
N GLY A 74 3.80 -2.41 7.73
CA GLY A 74 2.96 -1.68 6.80
C GLY A 74 2.26 -0.55 7.50
N LYS A 75 2.13 0.57 6.81
CA LYS A 75 1.51 1.75 7.37
C LYS A 75 0.84 2.55 6.26
N ILE A 76 -0.28 3.16 6.60
CA ILE A 76 -0.96 4.09 5.70
C ILE A 76 -1.13 5.43 6.42
N GLU A 77 -0.74 6.50 5.75
CA GLU A 77 -0.90 7.86 6.26
C GLU A 77 -1.51 8.70 5.17
N GLY A 78 -2.79 9.03 5.34
CA GLY A 78 -3.52 9.68 4.27
C GLY A 78 -3.65 8.72 3.09
N ASP A 79 -3.08 9.08 1.97
CA ASP A 79 -3.07 8.23 0.77
C ASP A 79 -1.74 7.53 0.55
N LYS A 80 -0.80 7.70 1.47
CA LYS A 80 0.53 7.09 1.30
C LYS A 80 0.64 5.80 2.06
N ILE A 81 1.09 4.78 1.38
CA ILE A 81 1.22 3.44 1.94
C ILE A 81 2.69 3.04 1.86
N THR A 82 3.23 2.59 2.98
CA THR A 82 4.60 2.10 3.04
C THR A 82 4.55 0.67 3.54
N LEU A 83 5.14 -0.24 2.79
CA LEU A 83 5.19 -1.65 3.17
C LEU A 83 6.63 -2.14 3.13
N GLU A 84 6.94 -3.10 4.01
CA GLU A 84 8.19 -3.82 3.97
C GLU A 84 7.91 -5.30 4.09
N ALA A 85 8.49 -6.08 3.21
CA ALA A 85 8.34 -7.53 3.21
C ALA A 85 9.73 -8.16 3.08
N ASP A 86 9.90 -9.33 3.65
CA ASP A 86 11.16 -10.06 3.56
C ASP A 86 11.01 -11.27 2.66
N HIS A 87 12.01 -11.49 1.83
CA HIS A 87 12.06 -12.64 0.96
C HIS A 87 13.49 -13.10 0.86
N ASP A 88 13.78 -14.32 1.32
CA ASP A 88 15.13 -14.92 1.27
C ASP A 88 16.18 -14.02 1.90
N GLY A 89 15.85 -13.39 3.02
CA GLY A 89 16.80 -12.54 3.71
C GLY A 89 16.94 -11.15 3.13
N HIS A 90 16.17 -10.82 2.10
CA HIS A 90 16.19 -9.50 1.49
C HIS A 90 14.95 -8.75 1.85
N THR A 91 15.09 -7.46 2.14
CA THR A 91 13.95 -6.61 2.45
C THR A 91 13.46 -5.92 1.19
N ILE A 92 12.18 -6.07 0.91
CA ILE A 92 11.53 -5.41 -0.21
C ILE A 92 10.73 -4.25 0.36
N ARG A 93 10.96 -3.07 -0.14
CA ARG A 93 10.27 -1.86 0.33
C ARG A 93 9.33 -1.33 -0.75
N PHE A 94 8.13 -1.01 -0.33
CA PHE A 94 7.10 -0.49 -1.21
C PHE A 94 6.73 0.92 -0.76
N ASP A 95 6.84 1.90 -1.66
CA ASP A 95 6.38 3.26 -1.43
C ASP A 95 5.24 3.53 -2.38
N LEU A 96 4.02 3.48 -1.87
CA LEU A 96 2.82 3.42 -2.70
C LEU A 96 1.89 4.58 -2.40
N VAL A 97 1.01 4.85 -3.36
CA VAL A 97 -0.03 5.87 -3.23
C VAL A 97 -1.36 5.24 -3.60
N LEU A 98 -2.37 5.52 -2.81
CA LEU A 98 -3.73 5.06 -3.05
C LEU A 98 -4.52 6.18 -3.73
N ALA A 99 -5.13 5.88 -4.86
CA ALA A 99 -5.98 6.84 -5.57
C ALA A 99 -7.09 6.07 -6.28
N ASP A 100 -8.33 6.35 -5.95
CA ASP A 100 -9.50 5.80 -6.65
C ASP A 100 -9.48 4.29 -6.82
N ASN A 101 -9.28 3.58 -5.73
CA ASN A 101 -9.23 2.10 -5.76
C ASN A 101 -8.06 1.55 -6.56
N ARG A 102 -7.01 2.33 -6.67
CA ARG A 102 -5.78 1.90 -7.32
C ARG A 102 -4.62 2.20 -6.39
N ILE A 103 -3.74 1.25 -6.23
CA ILE A 103 -2.51 1.43 -5.47
C ILE A 103 -1.36 1.29 -6.45
N SER A 104 -0.50 2.29 -6.48
CA SER A 104 0.65 2.26 -7.39
C SER A 104 1.84 2.93 -6.72
N GLY A 105 3.01 2.63 -7.22
CA GLY A 105 4.21 3.26 -6.70
C GLY A 105 5.45 2.49 -7.01
N ASP A 106 6.46 2.74 -6.18
CA ASP A 106 7.81 2.21 -6.39
C ASP A 106 8.11 1.10 -5.42
N VAL A 107 8.83 0.11 -5.91
CA VAL A 107 9.29 -1.03 -5.14
C VAL A 107 10.80 -1.06 -5.25
N SER A 108 11.49 -1.28 -4.15
CA SER A 108 12.93 -1.40 -4.18
C SER A 108 13.35 -2.59 -3.32
N MET A 109 14.44 -3.24 -3.73
CA MET A 109 14.99 -4.36 -3.01
C MET A 109 16.50 -4.26 -3.08
N SER A 110 17.15 -4.39 -1.93
CA SER A 110 18.60 -4.42 -1.85
C SER A 110 19.10 -5.85 -1.80
N VAL A 111 19.98 -6.19 -2.71
CA VAL A 111 20.57 -7.52 -2.79
C VAL A 111 22.06 -7.34 -2.96
N GLU A 112 22.82 -7.77 -1.98
CA GLU A 112 24.29 -7.77 -2.05
C GLU A 112 24.88 -6.41 -2.47
N GLY A 113 24.37 -5.37 -1.84
CA GLY A 113 24.86 -4.02 -2.10
C GLY A 113 24.30 -3.35 -3.34
N GLN A 114 23.48 -4.05 -4.09
CA GLN A 114 22.83 -3.48 -5.27
C GLN A 114 21.34 -3.27 -5.00
N THR A 115 20.78 -2.24 -5.59
CA THR A 115 19.37 -1.95 -5.43
C THR A 115 18.65 -2.22 -6.72
N ALA A 116 17.69 -3.13 -6.67
CA ALA A 116 16.79 -3.39 -7.78
C ALA A 116 15.54 -2.56 -7.59
N LYS A 117 14.98 -2.04 -8.67
CA LYS A 117 13.80 -1.19 -8.61
C LYS A 117 12.71 -1.71 -9.52
N ALA A 118 11.48 -1.45 -9.12
CA ALA A 118 10.34 -1.88 -9.89
C ALA A 118 9.19 -0.91 -9.64
N LYS A 119 8.16 -1.05 -10.46
CA LYS A 119 6.92 -0.31 -10.27
C LYS A 119 5.78 -1.28 -10.15
N ILE A 120 4.83 -0.95 -9.30
CA ILE A 120 3.68 -1.79 -9.09
C ILE A 120 2.42 -0.95 -9.30
N ASP A 121 1.40 -1.58 -9.86
CA ASP A 121 0.14 -0.91 -10.14
C ASP A 121 -0.96 -1.96 -9.99
N VAL A 122 -1.72 -1.85 -8.92
CA VAL A 122 -2.76 -2.83 -8.63
C VAL A 122 -4.09 -2.13 -8.39
N THR A 123 -5.16 -2.83 -8.71
CA THR A 123 -6.51 -2.34 -8.45
C THR A 123 -7.22 -3.35 -7.57
N ARG A 124 -8.30 -2.91 -6.97
CA ARG A 124 -9.05 -3.78 -6.08
C ARG A 124 -9.67 -4.91 -6.89
N ALA A 125 -9.39 -6.13 -6.47
CA ALA A 125 -9.94 -7.30 -7.16
C ALA A 125 -11.41 -7.47 -6.79
N LYS A 126 -12.15 -8.01 -7.73
CA LYS A 126 -13.57 -8.24 -7.51
C LYS A 126 -13.88 -9.60 -7.01
#